data_ace4bb2ce990200aa8cf20ef67cfd999
#
_entry.id   ace4bb2ce990200aa8cf20ef67cfd999
#
_cell.length_a   1.000
_cell.length_b   1.000
_cell.length_c   1.000
_cell.angle_alpha   90.00
_cell.angle_beta   90.00
_cell.angle_gamma   90.00
#
_symmetry.space_group_name_H-M   'P 1'
#
loop_
_entity.id
_entity.type
_entity.pdbx_description
1 polymer ?
#
loop_
_entity_poly.entity_id
_entity_poly.type
_entity_poly.pdbx_seq_one_letter_code
_entity_poly.pdbx_strand_id
1 'polypeptide(L)'
;GKVYCLRCNRGEDSPIFKENGELNLPKKIYSTKTDDIFKKRIITYFNKANTNTTGVMLAGTKGTGKTVMAKILAKESGLPIIVVNPDYPEGKLIKFFKSFTTPVCVLFDEVEKNFKTEYMLDFLDGVEKTAQKLVIMTCNDLSRVSQYMQDRCSRIRYLRRYSPDENAAFLPMLADDFGIKNKEEVVKFCKENIKLLSMDNIVSFMSEVKMLEDEDISLQEIINIMNISTENIPTKVSDTVEYDDEYDNEDNEYSDDDYECCDAA
;
A
#
# COMPACT_ATOMS: atom_id res chain seq x y z
N GLY A 1 14.05 8.69 11.10
CA GLY A 1 13.08 9.50 11.85
C GLY A 1 12.28 8.62 12.80
N LYS A 2 11.69 9.20 13.83
CA LYS A 2 10.76 8.48 14.70
C LYS A 2 9.50 8.12 13.93
N VAL A 3 8.92 6.96 14.26
CA VAL A 3 7.69 6.45 13.63
C VAL A 3 6.52 6.64 14.58
N TYR A 4 5.45 7.19 14.05
CA TYR A 4 4.21 7.44 14.78
C TYR A 4 3.05 6.76 14.04
N CYS A 5 2.09 6.23 14.79
CA CYS A 5 0.84 5.72 14.27
C CYS A 5 -0.28 6.71 14.58
N LEU A 6 -1.02 7.10 13.56
CA LEU A 6 -2.22 7.94 13.66
C LEU A 6 -3.47 7.05 13.53
N ARG A 7 -4.26 6.95 14.58
CA ARG A 7 -5.49 6.15 14.63
C ARG A 7 -6.56 6.81 15.50
N CYS A 8 -7.79 6.34 15.42
CA CYS A 8 -8.84 6.65 16.40
C CYS A 8 -9.30 5.36 17.08
N ASN A 9 -9.71 5.45 18.34
CA ASN A 9 -10.46 4.37 18.96
C ASN A 9 -11.91 4.40 18.44
N ARG A 10 -12.52 3.23 18.29
CA ARG A 10 -13.94 3.14 17.93
C ARG A 10 -14.78 3.86 18.98
N GLY A 11 -15.57 4.84 18.55
CA GLY A 11 -16.46 5.64 19.41
C GLY A 11 -15.82 6.86 20.07
N GLU A 12 -14.53 7.13 19.85
CA GLU A 12 -13.86 8.34 20.34
C GLU A 12 -13.51 9.29 19.20
N ASP A 13 -13.77 10.57 19.41
CA ASP A 13 -13.46 11.62 18.41
C ASP A 13 -12.01 12.10 18.50
N SER A 14 -11.25 11.64 19.47
CA SER A 14 -9.89 12.10 19.72
C SER A 14 -8.86 11.25 18.96
N PRO A 15 -7.97 11.89 18.19
CA PRO A 15 -6.90 11.19 17.52
C PRO A 15 -5.91 10.61 18.55
N ILE A 16 -5.52 9.36 18.34
CA ILE A 16 -4.40 8.76 19.05
C ILE A 16 -3.18 8.90 18.16
N PHE A 17 -2.22 9.67 18.64
CA PHE A 17 -0.92 9.85 18.02
C PHE A 17 0.14 9.24 18.92
N LYS A 18 0.57 8.03 18.59
CA LYS A 18 1.47 7.24 19.44
C LYS A 18 2.76 6.93 18.70
N GLU A 19 3.89 7.10 19.38
CA GLU A 19 5.18 6.60 18.90
C GLU A 19 5.13 5.07 18.80
N ASN A 20 5.49 4.53 17.63
CA ASN A 20 5.37 3.11 17.29
C ASN A 20 6.74 2.44 17.07
N GLY A 21 7.79 2.95 17.70
CA GLY A 21 9.14 2.40 17.59
C GLY A 21 9.75 2.58 16.20
N GLU A 22 10.19 1.50 15.59
CA GLU A 22 10.83 1.50 14.27
C GLU A 22 9.94 0.82 13.21
N LEU A 23 10.18 1.16 11.93
CA LEU A 23 9.55 0.45 10.83
C LEU A 23 10.10 -0.98 10.75
N ASN A 24 9.18 -1.95 10.76
CA ASN A 24 9.55 -3.34 10.54
C ASN A 24 9.97 -3.53 9.07
N LEU A 25 11.27 -3.76 8.87
CA LEU A 25 11.86 -4.04 7.56
C LEU A 25 12.45 -5.46 7.56
N PRO A 26 12.44 -6.16 6.41
CA PRO A 26 13.10 -7.45 6.30
C PRO A 26 14.62 -7.31 6.55
N LYS A 27 15.24 -8.37 7.06
CA LYS A 27 16.69 -8.39 7.34
C LYS A 27 17.52 -8.12 6.10
N LYS A 28 17.08 -8.60 4.94
CA LYS A 28 17.73 -8.38 3.66
C LYS A 28 16.72 -7.73 2.69
N ILE A 29 17.18 -6.73 1.97
CA ILE A 29 16.40 -5.95 1.04
C ILE A 29 16.98 -6.16 -0.35
N TYR A 30 16.13 -6.56 -1.28
CA TYR A 30 16.46 -6.67 -2.69
C TYR A 30 15.91 -5.43 -3.41
N SER A 31 16.75 -4.75 -4.17
CA SER A 31 16.34 -3.58 -4.96
C SER A 31 16.94 -3.64 -6.36
N THR A 32 16.23 -3.08 -7.32
CA THR A 32 16.72 -2.90 -8.68
C THR A 32 17.45 -1.56 -8.81
N LYS A 33 18.27 -1.41 -9.87
CA LYS A 33 18.86 -0.09 -10.21
C LYS A 33 17.78 0.98 -10.42
N THR A 34 16.62 0.59 -10.95
CA THR A 34 15.48 1.48 -11.13
C THR A 34 14.96 1.98 -9.78
N ASP A 35 14.87 1.10 -8.78
CA ASP A 35 14.41 1.48 -7.43
C ASP A 35 15.40 2.44 -6.76
N ASP A 36 16.69 2.24 -6.94
CA ASP A 36 17.71 3.14 -6.38
C ASP A 36 17.67 4.53 -7.02
N ILE A 37 17.50 4.60 -8.33
CA ILE A 37 17.30 5.86 -9.04
C ILE A 37 16.02 6.54 -8.60
N PHE A 38 14.93 5.78 -8.46
CA PHE A 38 13.62 6.27 -8.03
C PHE A 38 13.70 6.91 -6.64
N LYS A 39 14.25 6.21 -5.65
CA LYS A 39 14.48 6.72 -4.29
C LYS A 39 15.29 8.01 -4.30
N LYS A 40 16.46 7.98 -4.95
CA LYS A 40 17.36 9.13 -5.01
C LYS A 40 16.67 10.35 -5.62
N ARG A 41 15.87 10.17 -6.66
CA ARG A 41 15.15 11.28 -7.31
C ARG A 41 14.08 11.88 -6.40
N ILE A 42 13.32 11.05 -5.71
CA ILE A 42 12.27 11.51 -4.79
C ILE A 42 12.88 12.35 -3.67
N ILE A 43 13.89 11.82 -2.98
CA ILE A 43 14.55 12.51 -1.87
C ILE A 43 15.20 13.82 -2.34
N THR A 44 15.89 13.78 -3.48
CA THR A 44 16.52 14.99 -4.03
C THR A 44 15.48 16.05 -4.38
N TYR A 45 14.36 15.64 -4.99
CA TYR A 45 13.28 16.58 -5.32
C TYR A 45 12.64 17.16 -4.07
N PHE A 46 12.26 16.31 -3.12
CA PHE A 46 11.66 16.75 -1.87
C PHE A 46 12.50 17.80 -1.14
N ASN A 47 13.81 17.57 -1.05
CA ASN A 47 14.74 18.48 -0.37
C ASN A 47 14.98 19.79 -1.11
N LYS A 48 14.77 19.83 -2.43
CA LYS A 48 15.05 21.02 -3.25
C LYS A 48 13.78 21.80 -3.65
N ALA A 49 12.65 21.12 -3.70
CA ALA A 49 11.40 21.72 -4.14
C ALA A 49 10.71 22.43 -2.97
N ASN A 50 10.26 23.66 -3.24
CA ASN A 50 9.45 24.41 -2.27
C ASN A 50 7.97 24.13 -2.50
N THR A 51 7.57 22.84 -2.43
CA THR A 51 6.18 22.38 -2.62
C THR A 51 5.60 21.92 -1.29
N ASN A 52 4.32 22.18 -1.07
CA ASN A 52 3.64 21.74 0.16
C ASN A 52 3.57 20.20 0.26
N THR A 53 3.37 19.54 -0.88
CA THR A 53 3.21 18.09 -0.93
C THR A 53 4.02 17.48 -2.06
N THR A 54 4.69 16.37 -1.79
CA THR A 54 5.30 15.50 -2.80
C THR A 54 4.65 14.13 -2.69
N GLY A 55 3.75 13.81 -3.62
CA GLY A 55 3.06 12.52 -3.67
C GLY A 55 3.86 11.46 -4.42
N VAL A 56 3.93 10.27 -3.84
CA VAL A 56 4.56 9.07 -4.38
C VAL A 56 3.56 7.93 -4.34
N MET A 57 3.32 7.28 -5.46
CA MET A 57 2.47 6.09 -5.56
C MET A 57 3.30 4.88 -5.96
N LEU A 58 3.18 3.79 -5.19
CA LEU A 58 3.77 2.51 -5.45
C LEU A 58 2.64 1.53 -5.79
N ALA A 59 2.50 1.18 -7.06
CA ALA A 59 1.39 0.38 -7.57
C ALA A 59 1.86 -0.99 -8.07
N GLY A 60 1.01 -2.02 -7.94
CA GLY A 60 1.28 -3.37 -8.45
C GLY A 60 0.68 -4.45 -7.56
N THR A 61 0.64 -5.68 -8.02
CA THR A 61 0.03 -6.81 -7.31
C THR A 61 0.64 -7.06 -5.92
N LYS A 62 -0.06 -7.80 -5.06
CA LYS A 62 0.43 -8.18 -3.72
C LYS A 62 1.76 -8.94 -3.82
N GLY A 63 2.63 -8.76 -2.81
CA GLY A 63 3.91 -9.46 -2.73
C GLY A 63 5.02 -8.95 -3.65
N THR A 64 4.83 -7.83 -4.37
CA THR A 64 5.85 -7.25 -5.26
C THR A 64 6.81 -6.28 -4.57
N GLY A 65 6.76 -6.14 -3.25
CA GLY A 65 7.71 -5.31 -2.49
C GLY A 65 7.30 -3.85 -2.24
N LYS A 66 6.10 -3.40 -2.66
CA LYS A 66 5.62 -2.02 -2.51
C LYS A 66 5.74 -1.46 -1.10
N THR A 67 5.17 -2.18 -0.12
CA THR A 67 5.18 -1.74 1.29
C THR A 67 6.59 -1.70 1.85
N VAL A 68 7.47 -2.61 1.43
CA VAL A 68 8.90 -2.59 1.80
C VAL A 68 9.56 -1.34 1.23
N MET A 69 9.35 -1.04 -0.05
CA MET A 69 9.89 0.16 -0.69
C MET A 69 9.34 1.44 -0.05
N ALA A 70 8.05 1.49 0.29
CA ALA A 70 7.44 2.62 0.99
C ALA A 70 8.15 2.89 2.32
N LYS A 71 8.40 1.84 3.10
CA LYS A 71 9.11 1.93 4.39
C LYS A 71 10.57 2.36 4.22
N ILE A 72 11.27 1.84 3.20
CA ILE A 72 12.66 2.24 2.89
C ILE A 72 12.72 3.72 2.53
N LEU A 73 11.86 4.16 1.62
CA LEU A 73 11.81 5.54 1.19
C LEU A 73 11.48 6.49 2.34
N ALA A 74 10.54 6.11 3.21
CA ALA A 74 10.22 6.86 4.42
C ALA A 74 11.42 6.95 5.37
N LYS A 75 12.14 5.84 5.59
CA LYS A 75 13.34 5.82 6.45
C LYS A 75 14.46 6.68 5.86
N GLU A 76 14.72 6.57 4.56
CA GLU A 76 15.76 7.33 3.86
C GLU A 76 15.45 8.84 3.79
N SER A 77 14.17 9.23 3.90
CA SER A 77 13.79 10.65 3.97
C SER A 77 14.36 11.39 5.18
N GLY A 78 14.69 10.66 6.25
CA GLY A 78 15.15 11.24 7.53
C GLY A 78 14.07 11.99 8.32
N LEU A 79 12.84 12.06 7.79
CA LEU A 79 11.72 12.79 8.38
C LEU A 79 11.05 11.98 9.51
N PRO A 80 10.30 12.64 10.43
CA PRO A 80 9.32 11.96 11.25
C PRO A 80 8.30 11.26 10.36
N ILE A 81 8.02 9.99 10.64
CA ILE A 81 7.16 9.14 9.81
C ILE A 81 5.82 8.95 10.50
N ILE A 82 4.73 9.24 9.81
CA ILE A 82 3.37 9.08 10.31
C ILE A 82 2.68 8.01 9.46
N VAL A 83 2.36 6.88 10.07
CA VAL A 83 1.56 5.82 9.43
C VAL A 83 0.09 6.10 9.75
N VAL A 84 -0.71 6.34 8.74
CA VAL A 84 -2.14 6.60 8.89
C VAL A 84 -2.88 5.26 8.86
N ASN A 85 -3.59 4.99 9.96
CA ASN A 85 -4.42 3.80 10.05
C ASN A 85 -5.77 4.06 9.36
N PRO A 86 -6.36 3.08 8.66
CA PRO A 86 -7.68 3.19 8.05
C PRO A 86 -8.81 3.56 9.02
N ASP A 87 -8.66 3.25 10.31
CA ASP A 87 -9.62 3.61 11.35
C ASP A 87 -9.64 5.12 11.67
N TYR A 88 -8.66 5.89 11.16
CA TYR A 88 -8.64 7.33 11.38
C TYR A 88 -9.65 8.03 10.46
N PRO A 89 -10.55 8.89 11.02
CA PRO A 89 -11.55 9.59 10.21
C PRO A 89 -10.90 10.48 9.15
N GLU A 90 -11.10 10.15 7.88
CA GLU A 90 -10.44 10.80 6.75
C GLU A 90 -10.72 12.31 6.70
N GLY A 91 -11.94 12.75 7.01
CA GLY A 91 -12.31 14.16 7.05
C GLY A 91 -11.55 14.97 8.12
N LYS A 92 -10.88 14.32 9.06
CA LYS A 92 -10.05 14.98 10.08
C LYS A 92 -8.56 15.05 9.70
N LEU A 93 -8.13 14.35 8.62
CA LEU A 93 -6.72 14.32 8.20
C LEU A 93 -6.16 15.72 7.94
N ILE A 94 -6.84 16.52 7.16
CA ILE A 94 -6.41 17.87 6.81
C ILE A 94 -6.21 18.71 8.06
N LYS A 95 -7.21 18.69 8.97
CA LYS A 95 -7.15 19.46 10.23
C LYS A 95 -5.98 19.02 11.10
N PHE A 96 -5.74 17.70 11.18
CA PHE A 96 -4.63 17.15 11.94
C PHE A 96 -3.28 17.63 11.39
N PHE A 97 -3.08 17.51 10.07
CA PHE A 97 -1.81 17.90 9.44
C PHE A 97 -1.58 19.41 9.33
N LYS A 98 -2.62 20.24 9.50
CA LYS A 98 -2.46 21.71 9.62
C LYS A 98 -1.67 22.15 10.85
N SER A 99 -1.66 21.35 11.90
CA SER A 99 -0.93 21.64 13.13
C SER A 99 0.59 21.45 13.02
N PHE A 100 1.05 20.79 11.94
CA PHE A 100 2.49 20.54 11.76
C PHE A 100 3.21 21.76 11.19
N THR A 101 4.31 22.13 11.86
CA THR A 101 5.20 23.23 11.44
C THR A 101 6.49 22.71 10.81
N THR A 102 6.80 21.42 10.99
CA THR A 102 8.01 20.77 10.47
C THR A 102 7.65 19.76 9.38
N PRO A 103 8.53 19.53 8.39
CA PRO A 103 8.31 18.51 7.36
C PRO A 103 8.11 17.11 7.95
N VAL A 104 7.20 16.34 7.34
CA VAL A 104 6.87 14.97 7.76
C VAL A 104 6.74 14.04 6.56
N CYS A 105 7.00 12.75 6.78
CA CYS A 105 6.68 11.68 5.84
C CYS A 105 5.37 11.00 6.28
N VAL A 106 4.41 10.89 5.37
CA VAL A 106 3.10 10.28 5.64
C VAL A 106 2.94 9.03 4.80
N LEU A 107 2.63 7.91 5.46
CA LEU A 107 2.41 6.62 4.81
C LEU A 107 0.93 6.25 4.81
N PHE A 108 0.41 5.93 3.63
CA PHE A 108 -0.91 5.34 3.41
C PHE A 108 -0.74 3.99 2.73
N ASP A 109 -1.26 2.93 3.32
CA ASP A 109 -1.17 1.58 2.76
C ASP A 109 -2.51 1.17 2.14
N GLU A 110 -2.46 0.58 0.94
CA GLU A 110 -3.62 0.12 0.16
C GLU A 110 -4.71 1.20 0.02
N VAL A 111 -4.32 2.36 -0.54
CA VAL A 111 -5.21 3.53 -0.62
C VAL A 111 -6.51 3.26 -1.38
N GLU A 112 -6.49 2.37 -2.36
CA GLU A 112 -7.67 2.01 -3.16
C GLU A 112 -8.75 1.26 -2.37
N LYS A 113 -8.40 0.74 -1.19
CA LYS A 113 -9.33 0.01 -0.32
C LYS A 113 -9.70 0.79 0.93
N ASN A 114 -8.71 1.50 1.46
CA ASN A 114 -8.76 2.00 2.83
C ASN A 114 -9.13 3.47 2.93
N PHE A 115 -9.08 4.22 1.80
CA PHE A 115 -9.26 5.68 1.81
C PHE A 115 -10.13 6.15 0.66
N LYS A 116 -11.09 7.05 0.95
CA LYS A 116 -11.95 7.64 -0.08
C LYS A 116 -11.18 8.67 -0.89
N THR A 117 -11.38 8.61 -2.20
CA THR A 117 -10.68 9.47 -3.17
C THR A 117 -10.81 10.96 -2.84
N GLU A 118 -11.99 11.41 -2.45
CA GLU A 118 -12.29 12.82 -2.18
C GLU A 118 -11.36 13.40 -1.11
N TYR A 119 -11.23 12.71 0.03
CA TYR A 119 -10.37 13.15 1.12
C TYR A 119 -8.88 13.08 0.75
N MET A 120 -8.49 12.10 -0.06
CA MET A 120 -7.12 12.01 -0.55
C MET A 120 -6.78 13.14 -1.51
N LEU A 121 -7.71 13.55 -2.37
CA LEU A 121 -7.53 14.69 -3.27
C LEU A 121 -7.31 15.98 -2.48
N ASP A 122 -8.17 16.26 -1.51
CA ASP A 122 -8.06 17.45 -0.65
C ASP A 122 -6.77 17.44 0.15
N PHE A 123 -6.36 16.26 0.64
CA PHE A 123 -5.11 16.11 1.40
C PHE A 123 -3.85 16.36 0.55
N LEU A 124 -3.87 15.91 -0.72
CA LEU A 124 -2.73 16.06 -1.63
C LEU A 124 -2.64 17.47 -2.22
N ASP A 125 -3.76 18.07 -2.61
CA ASP A 125 -3.77 19.40 -3.23
C ASP A 125 -3.44 20.52 -2.24
N GLY A 126 -3.93 20.42 -1.02
CA GLY A 126 -3.69 21.36 0.08
C GLY A 126 -3.77 22.82 -0.32
N VAL A 127 -4.96 23.43 -0.28
CA VAL A 127 -5.17 24.85 -0.63
C VAL A 127 -4.40 25.78 0.33
N GLU A 128 -4.17 25.34 1.55
CA GLU A 128 -3.51 26.14 2.58
C GLU A 128 -2.01 25.78 2.68
N LYS A 129 -1.20 26.80 2.96
CA LYS A 129 0.23 26.64 3.23
C LYS A 129 0.41 25.88 4.54
N THR A 130 0.89 24.65 4.45
CA THR A 130 1.23 23.77 5.59
C THR A 130 2.70 23.41 5.56
N ALA A 131 3.19 22.72 6.60
CA ALA A 131 4.51 22.11 6.54
C ALA A 131 4.61 21.15 5.34
N GLN A 132 5.80 21.05 4.76
CA GLN A 132 6.08 20.20 3.63
C GLN A 132 5.82 18.72 3.97
N LYS A 133 5.13 17.98 3.08
CA LYS A 133 4.79 16.57 3.28
C LYS A 133 5.33 15.71 2.15
N LEU A 134 6.07 14.65 2.50
CA LEU A 134 6.35 13.53 1.61
C LEU A 134 5.26 12.48 1.83
N VAL A 135 4.33 12.36 0.89
CA VAL A 135 3.20 11.42 0.98
C VAL A 135 3.49 10.20 0.15
N ILE A 136 3.64 9.05 0.80
CA ILE A 136 3.90 7.77 0.15
C ILE A 136 2.66 6.89 0.28
N MET A 137 2.16 6.44 -0.85
CA MET A 137 0.95 5.65 -0.98
C MET A 137 1.27 4.32 -1.65
N THR A 138 0.66 3.23 -1.19
CA THR A 138 0.67 1.96 -1.91
C THR A 138 -0.71 1.65 -2.46
N CYS A 139 -0.77 0.95 -3.59
CA CYS A 139 -2.01 0.35 -4.09
C CYS A 139 -1.73 -0.98 -4.79
N ASN A 140 -2.68 -1.92 -4.71
CA ASN A 140 -2.57 -3.21 -5.37
C ASN A 140 -3.13 -3.16 -6.79
N ASP A 141 -4.17 -2.35 -6.99
CA ASP A 141 -4.82 -2.17 -8.28
C ASP A 141 -4.97 -0.68 -8.61
N LEU A 142 -4.14 -0.20 -9.52
CA LEU A 142 -4.14 1.21 -9.92
C LEU A 142 -5.43 1.61 -10.65
N SER A 143 -6.16 0.66 -11.25
CA SER A 143 -7.44 0.94 -11.91
C SER A 143 -8.53 1.39 -10.94
N ARG A 144 -8.40 1.01 -9.66
CA ARG A 144 -9.30 1.42 -8.58
C ARG A 144 -8.93 2.76 -7.93
N VAL A 145 -7.76 3.29 -8.25
CA VAL A 145 -7.36 4.65 -7.84
C VAL A 145 -7.95 5.65 -8.83
N SER A 146 -8.66 6.63 -8.32
CA SER A 146 -9.30 7.65 -9.16
C SER A 146 -8.33 8.29 -10.14
N GLN A 147 -8.78 8.46 -11.38
CA GLN A 147 -8.03 9.12 -12.43
C GLN A 147 -7.67 10.56 -12.05
N TYR A 148 -8.54 11.25 -11.31
CA TYR A 148 -8.26 12.60 -10.80
C TYR A 148 -7.05 12.67 -9.86
N MET A 149 -6.71 11.58 -9.17
CA MET A 149 -5.47 11.49 -8.39
C MET A 149 -4.25 11.30 -9.29
N GLN A 150 -4.39 10.54 -10.38
CA GLN A 150 -3.28 10.15 -11.25
C GLN A 150 -2.89 11.25 -12.24
N ASP A 151 -3.83 12.05 -12.71
CA ASP A 151 -3.64 12.98 -13.85
C ASP A 151 -2.85 14.24 -13.50
N ARG A 152 -2.57 14.51 -12.22
CA ARG A 152 -1.86 15.71 -11.80
C ARG A 152 -0.56 15.39 -11.07
N CYS A 153 0.57 15.81 -11.65
CA CYS A 153 1.88 15.70 -11.02
C CYS A 153 2.00 16.53 -9.72
N SER A 154 1.10 17.46 -9.45
CA SER A 154 1.00 18.15 -8.16
C SER A 154 0.50 17.25 -7.04
N ARG A 155 -0.25 16.19 -7.38
CA ARG A 155 -0.80 15.19 -6.45
C ARG A 155 0.10 13.97 -6.35
N ILE A 156 0.23 13.22 -7.44
CA ILE A 156 1.14 12.06 -7.56
C ILE A 156 2.25 12.43 -8.53
N ARG A 157 3.37 12.88 -7.97
CA ARG A 157 4.51 13.28 -8.78
C ARG A 157 5.31 12.09 -9.28
N TYR A 158 5.37 11.04 -8.48
CA TYR A 158 6.13 9.84 -8.78
C TYR A 158 5.22 8.62 -8.68
N LEU A 159 5.18 7.86 -9.76
CA LEU A 159 4.44 6.61 -9.86
C LEU A 159 5.42 5.50 -10.26
N ARG A 160 5.57 4.49 -9.39
CA ARG A 160 6.33 3.27 -9.67
C ARG A 160 5.35 2.11 -9.79
N ARG A 161 5.34 1.46 -10.93
CA ARG A 161 4.58 0.23 -11.16
C ARG A 161 5.50 -0.96 -10.98
N TYR A 162 5.10 -1.88 -10.11
CA TYR A 162 5.79 -3.14 -9.84
C TYR A 162 5.08 -4.27 -10.57
N SER A 163 5.86 -5.10 -11.27
CA SER A 163 5.40 -6.36 -11.86
C SER A 163 5.99 -7.54 -11.09
N PRO A 164 5.25 -8.65 -10.91
CA PRO A 164 5.82 -9.88 -10.39
C PRO A 164 7.03 -10.39 -11.18
N ASP A 165 7.06 -10.15 -12.49
CA ASP A 165 8.16 -10.56 -13.37
C ASP A 165 9.49 -9.86 -13.02
N GLU A 166 9.44 -8.66 -12.45
CA GLU A 166 10.63 -7.97 -11.98
C GLU A 166 11.33 -8.73 -10.85
N ASN A 167 10.58 -9.49 -10.06
CA ASN A 167 11.12 -10.30 -8.98
C ASN A 167 11.93 -11.49 -9.50
N ALA A 168 11.72 -11.91 -10.75
CA ALA A 168 12.54 -12.95 -11.40
C ALA A 168 14.02 -12.57 -11.46
N ALA A 169 14.34 -11.28 -11.46
CA ALA A 169 15.72 -10.80 -11.41
C ALA A 169 16.43 -11.12 -10.08
N PHE A 170 15.68 -11.32 -9.02
CA PHE A 170 16.21 -11.61 -7.69
C PHE A 170 16.43 -13.11 -7.43
N LEU A 171 15.86 -13.99 -8.26
CA LEU A 171 15.94 -15.44 -8.08
C LEU A 171 17.39 -15.96 -7.91
N PRO A 172 18.38 -15.58 -8.76
CA PRO A 172 19.75 -16.05 -8.57
C PRO A 172 20.35 -15.59 -7.25
N MET A 173 20.10 -14.33 -6.85
CA MET A 173 20.61 -13.78 -5.59
C MET A 173 19.98 -14.49 -4.38
N LEU A 174 18.69 -14.79 -4.46
CA LEU A 174 17.97 -15.53 -3.42
C LEU A 174 18.51 -16.96 -3.29
N ALA A 175 18.71 -17.67 -4.41
CA ALA A 175 19.28 -19.00 -4.40
C ALA A 175 20.69 -19.04 -3.78
N ASP A 176 21.49 -18.00 -4.05
CA ASP A 176 22.80 -17.81 -3.39
C ASP A 176 22.66 -17.56 -1.89
N ASP A 177 21.75 -16.72 -1.48
CA ASP A 177 21.51 -16.36 -0.09
C ASP A 177 21.02 -17.52 0.76
N PHE A 178 20.17 -18.37 0.19
CA PHE A 178 19.75 -19.62 0.84
C PHE A 178 20.81 -20.71 0.78
N GLY A 179 21.89 -20.54 -0.02
CA GLY A 179 22.94 -21.54 -0.20
C GLY A 179 22.42 -22.81 -0.86
N ILE A 180 21.56 -22.67 -1.87
CA ILE A 180 20.99 -23.80 -2.63
C ILE A 180 22.10 -24.43 -3.50
N LYS A 181 22.23 -25.77 -3.49
CA LYS A 181 23.27 -26.50 -4.25
C LYS A 181 23.02 -26.42 -5.76
N ASN A 182 21.78 -26.74 -6.19
CA ASN A 182 21.40 -26.79 -7.60
C ASN A 182 20.69 -25.49 -8.05
N LYS A 183 21.37 -24.35 -7.91
CA LYS A 183 20.80 -23.01 -8.12
C LYS A 183 20.15 -22.82 -9.50
N GLU A 184 20.84 -23.27 -10.55
CA GLU A 184 20.37 -23.05 -11.93
C GLU A 184 19.06 -23.78 -12.20
N GLU A 185 18.93 -24.99 -11.72
CA GLU A 185 17.73 -25.81 -11.82
C GLU A 185 16.58 -25.16 -11.05
N VAL A 186 16.79 -24.78 -9.80
CA VAL A 186 15.77 -24.15 -8.95
C VAL A 186 15.32 -22.81 -9.51
N VAL A 187 16.25 -21.98 -10.00
CA VAL A 187 15.93 -20.69 -10.64
C VAL A 187 15.10 -20.90 -11.92
N LYS A 188 15.47 -21.88 -12.72
CA LYS A 188 14.71 -22.24 -13.94
C LYS A 188 13.30 -22.73 -13.57
N PHE A 189 13.22 -23.65 -12.60
CA PHE A 189 11.96 -24.19 -12.12
C PHE A 189 11.00 -23.10 -11.63
N CYS A 190 11.51 -22.16 -10.81
CA CYS A 190 10.70 -21.03 -10.34
C CYS A 190 10.10 -20.19 -11.48
N LYS A 191 10.90 -19.90 -12.51
CA LYS A 191 10.44 -19.11 -13.66
C LYS A 191 9.37 -19.82 -14.49
N GLU A 192 9.45 -21.14 -14.59
CA GLU A 192 8.57 -21.94 -15.43
C GLU A 192 7.28 -22.34 -14.71
N ASN A 193 7.33 -22.54 -13.39
CA ASN A 193 6.22 -23.15 -12.63
C ASN A 193 5.53 -22.18 -11.67
N ILE A 194 6.20 -21.16 -11.12
CA ILE A 194 5.58 -20.19 -10.22
C ILE A 194 4.97 -19.06 -11.05
N LYS A 195 3.66 -19.03 -11.18
CA LYS A 195 2.96 -18.02 -12.02
C LYS A 195 2.94 -16.63 -11.41
N LEU A 196 2.82 -16.54 -10.09
CA LEU A 196 2.93 -15.28 -9.38
C LEU A 196 4.27 -15.24 -8.65
N LEU A 197 5.28 -14.65 -9.26
CA LEU A 197 6.61 -14.46 -8.67
C LEU A 197 6.58 -13.34 -7.61
N SER A 198 5.71 -13.47 -6.60
CA SER A 198 5.78 -12.59 -5.43
C SER A 198 7.03 -12.92 -4.62
N MET A 199 7.59 -11.92 -3.94
CA MET A 199 8.74 -12.14 -3.05
C MET A 199 8.42 -13.16 -1.95
N ASP A 200 7.19 -13.16 -1.46
CA ASP A 200 6.72 -14.11 -0.45
C ASP A 200 6.76 -15.54 -0.98
N ASN A 201 6.16 -15.80 -2.16
CA ASN A 201 6.18 -17.11 -2.78
C ASN A 201 7.59 -17.60 -3.06
N ILE A 202 8.44 -16.73 -3.61
CA ILE A 202 9.83 -17.09 -3.97
C ILE A 202 10.63 -17.44 -2.70
N VAL A 203 10.58 -16.59 -1.68
CA VAL A 203 11.32 -16.77 -0.43
C VAL A 203 10.85 -18.04 0.29
N SER A 204 9.52 -18.26 0.34
CA SER A 204 8.96 -19.47 0.95
C SER A 204 9.39 -20.72 0.22
N PHE A 205 9.32 -20.72 -1.12
CA PHE A 205 9.76 -21.86 -1.93
C PHE A 205 11.24 -22.15 -1.77
N MET A 206 12.11 -21.12 -1.86
CA MET A 206 13.57 -21.28 -1.67
C MET A 206 13.91 -21.80 -0.28
N SER A 207 13.18 -21.38 0.74
CA SER A 207 13.35 -21.88 2.11
C SER A 207 13.02 -23.36 2.21
N GLU A 208 11.91 -23.80 1.60
CA GLU A 208 11.47 -25.20 1.60
C GLU A 208 12.45 -26.09 0.82
N VAL A 209 12.85 -25.66 -0.39
CA VAL A 209 13.87 -26.34 -1.18
C VAL A 209 15.16 -26.51 -0.36
N LYS A 210 15.58 -25.48 0.40
CA LYS A 210 16.78 -25.59 1.23
C LYS A 210 16.63 -26.57 2.38
N MET A 211 15.47 -26.64 3.01
CA MET A 211 15.20 -27.57 4.11
C MET A 211 15.17 -29.03 3.65
N LEU A 212 14.69 -29.27 2.44
CA LEU A 212 14.51 -30.62 1.88
C LEU A 212 15.62 -31.03 0.90
N GLU A 213 16.68 -30.24 0.79
CA GLU A 213 17.75 -30.42 -0.23
C GLU A 213 18.51 -31.75 -0.12
N ASP A 214 18.56 -32.35 1.06
CA ASP A 214 19.21 -33.64 1.32
C ASP A 214 18.21 -34.81 1.31
N GLU A 215 16.94 -34.55 0.99
CA GLU A 215 15.90 -35.56 0.89
C GLU A 215 15.61 -35.90 -0.58
N ASP A 216 15.11 -37.13 -0.85
CA ASP A 216 14.76 -37.56 -2.20
C ASP A 216 13.36 -37.07 -2.59
N ILE A 217 13.22 -35.73 -2.65
CA ILE A 217 11.97 -35.02 -2.96
C ILE A 217 12.21 -34.10 -4.15
N SER A 218 11.40 -34.24 -5.18
CA SER A 218 11.48 -33.39 -6.38
C SER A 218 10.93 -31.97 -6.14
N LEU A 219 11.41 -30.98 -6.90
CA LEU A 219 10.91 -29.60 -6.85
C LEU A 219 9.39 -29.52 -7.14
N GLN A 220 8.86 -30.45 -7.97
CA GLN A 220 7.44 -30.54 -8.27
C GLN A 220 6.62 -31.03 -7.06
N GLU A 221 7.13 -31.97 -6.30
CA GLU A 221 6.51 -32.44 -5.06
C GLU A 221 6.49 -31.34 -4.02
N ILE A 222 7.61 -30.61 -3.86
CA ILE A 222 7.70 -29.46 -2.95
C ILE A 222 6.65 -28.41 -3.27
N ILE A 223 6.53 -27.99 -4.52
CA ILE A 223 5.56 -26.94 -4.88
C ILE A 223 4.10 -27.40 -4.73
N ASN A 224 3.84 -28.70 -4.95
CA ASN A 224 2.49 -29.26 -4.83
C ASN A 224 1.96 -29.30 -3.39
N ILE A 225 2.85 -29.38 -2.39
CA ILE A 225 2.46 -29.33 -0.97
C ILE A 225 2.36 -27.90 -0.45
N MET A 226 2.93 -26.92 -1.16
CA MET A 226 2.89 -25.52 -0.78
C MET A 226 1.63 -24.83 -1.31
N ASN A 227 1.16 -23.82 -0.59
CA ASN A 227 0.07 -22.95 -1.06
C ASN A 227 0.61 -21.91 -2.07
N ILE A 228 1.24 -22.40 -3.14
CA ILE A 228 1.75 -21.58 -4.24
C ILE A 228 0.99 -21.94 -5.50
N SER A 229 0.34 -20.96 -6.12
CA SER A 229 -0.44 -21.23 -7.32
C SER A 229 0.48 -21.50 -8.52
N THR A 230 0.29 -22.65 -9.14
CA THR A 230 0.91 -23.07 -10.40
C THR A 230 -0.03 -22.88 -11.60
N GLU A 231 -1.32 -22.65 -11.37
CA GLU A 231 -2.32 -22.40 -12.40
C GLU A 231 -2.60 -20.90 -12.56
N ASN A 232 -3.11 -20.49 -13.74
CA ASN A 232 -3.55 -19.12 -13.96
C ASN A 232 -4.78 -18.86 -13.09
N ILE A 233 -4.61 -18.27 -11.93
CA ILE A 233 -5.72 -17.69 -11.21
C ILE A 233 -6.23 -16.55 -12.09
N PRO A 234 -7.50 -16.56 -12.53
CA PRO A 234 -8.07 -15.41 -13.19
C PRO A 234 -7.90 -14.22 -12.24
N THR A 235 -7.31 -13.14 -12.72
CA THR A 235 -7.08 -11.91 -11.97
C THR A 235 -8.37 -11.15 -11.61
N LYS A 236 -9.51 -11.83 -11.76
CA LYS A 236 -10.84 -11.36 -11.38
C LYS A 236 -11.47 -12.37 -10.43
N VAL A 237 -11.06 -12.33 -9.17
CA VAL A 237 -12.04 -12.50 -8.13
C VAL A 237 -12.73 -11.15 -8.05
N SER A 238 -13.83 -11.01 -8.78
CA SER A 238 -14.81 -9.98 -8.49
C SER A 238 -15.36 -10.33 -7.11
N ASP A 239 -14.91 -9.64 -6.07
CA ASP A 239 -15.68 -9.53 -4.85
C ASP A 239 -16.92 -8.66 -5.16
N THR A 240 -17.75 -9.13 -6.08
CA THR A 240 -19.15 -8.75 -6.13
C THR A 240 -19.81 -9.55 -5.01
N VAL A 241 -19.69 -9.06 -3.80
CA VAL A 241 -20.75 -9.24 -2.82
C VAL A 241 -21.90 -8.40 -3.40
N GLU A 242 -22.78 -9.05 -4.13
CA GLU A 242 -24.11 -8.53 -4.40
C GLU A 242 -24.75 -8.35 -3.02
N TYR A 243 -24.79 -7.13 -2.54
CA TYR A 243 -25.73 -6.75 -1.52
C TYR A 243 -27.08 -6.72 -2.25
N ASP A 244 -27.88 -7.77 -2.04
CA ASP A 244 -29.30 -7.72 -2.31
C ASP A 244 -29.89 -6.63 -1.43
N ASP A 245 -30.02 -5.42 -1.98
CA ASP A 245 -30.85 -4.36 -1.43
C ASP A 245 -32.31 -4.74 -1.69
N GLU A 246 -32.83 -5.72 -0.97
CA GLU A 246 -34.27 -5.85 -0.74
C GLU A 246 -34.68 -4.68 0.20
N TYR A 247 -34.89 -3.53 -0.37
CA TYR A 247 -35.71 -2.50 0.28
C TYR A 247 -37.17 -2.89 0.06
N ASP A 248 -37.75 -3.53 1.08
CA ASP A 248 -39.20 -3.58 1.25
C ASP A 248 -39.75 -2.13 1.24
N ASN A 249 -40.41 -1.78 0.13
CA ASN A 249 -41.28 -0.64 0.07
C ASN A 249 -42.53 -0.95 0.90
N GLU A 250 -42.48 -0.66 2.19
CA GLU A 250 -43.72 -0.43 2.94
C GLU A 250 -44.19 0.98 2.66
N ASP A 251 -45.19 1.07 1.80
CA ASP A 251 -46.03 2.24 1.58
C ASP A 251 -46.65 2.68 2.91
N ASN A 252 -46.10 3.67 3.56
CA ASN A 252 -46.79 4.41 4.61
C ASN A 252 -47.43 5.63 3.98
N GLU A 253 -48.70 5.46 3.59
CA GLU A 253 -49.65 6.54 3.41
C GLU A 253 -49.74 7.35 4.73
N TYR A 254 -49.14 8.52 4.78
CA TYR A 254 -49.50 9.55 5.75
C TYR A 254 -50.49 10.49 5.13
N SER A 255 -51.71 10.41 5.63
CA SER A 255 -52.80 11.36 5.37
C SER A 255 -52.42 12.76 5.84
N ASP A 256 -52.52 13.73 4.92
CA ASP A 256 -52.61 15.13 5.21
C ASP A 256 -53.88 15.39 6.01
N ASP A 257 -53.75 15.77 7.27
CA ASP A 257 -54.73 16.61 7.97
C ASP A 257 -54.09 17.18 9.25
N ASP A 258 -54.35 18.48 9.46
CA ASP A 258 -54.17 19.25 10.69
C ASP A 258 -52.78 19.87 10.99
N TYR A 259 -52.49 21.01 10.38
CA TYR A 259 -51.84 22.11 11.06
C TYR A 259 -52.66 23.41 10.96
N GLU A 260 -53.49 23.61 11.96
CA GLU A 260 -54.04 24.93 12.26
C GLU A 260 -52.96 25.89 12.72
N CYS A 261 -52.98 27.08 12.15
CA CYS A 261 -52.27 28.27 12.59
C CYS A 261 -52.71 28.68 14.01
N CYS A 262 -51.75 28.92 14.88
CA CYS A 262 -51.92 29.82 16.02
C CYS A 262 -50.95 30.98 15.91
N ASP A 263 -51.43 32.09 15.40
CA ASP A 263 -50.91 33.42 15.63
C ASP A 263 -51.17 33.85 17.09
N ALA A 264 -50.26 34.68 17.57
CA ALA A 264 -50.43 35.69 18.62
C ALA A 264 -49.65 35.47 19.94
N ALA A 265 -48.72 36.29 20.12
CA ALA A 265 -48.37 37.33 21.12
C ALA A 265 -46.85 37.36 21.39
#